data_21e03a275ec0695684fc647e57931f7d
#
_entry.id   21e03a275ec0695684fc647e57931f7d
#
_cell.length_a   1.000
_cell.length_b   1.000
_cell.length_c   1.000
_cell.angle_alpha   90.00
_cell.angle_beta   90.00
_cell.angle_gamma   90.00
#
_symmetry.space_group_name_H-M   'P 1'
#
loop_
_entity.id
_entity.type
_entity.pdbx_description
1 polymer ?
#
loop_
_entity_poly.entity_id
_entity_poly.type
_entity_poly.pdbx_seq_one_letter_code
_entity_poly.pdbx_strand_id
1 'polypeptide(L)'
;MSDLAILGRILPATPPAAMERVRALEAQVRELPQVQIPTDHVIHAGLYARTICIPAGVILTGAEIARATLLVFDGHAAVTIGDATQELAGRHVLPASAGRKQAFLALADTHLTMLFATDATDVATAEAQFTSEPDALMSRAEGAINTITIIGD
;
A
#
# COMPACT_ATOMS: atom_id res chain seq x y z
N MET A 1 -15.55 -16.77 -8.60
CA MET A 1 -14.57 -16.04 -9.45
C MET A 1 -14.24 -14.72 -8.79
N SER A 2 -12.99 -14.38 -8.74
CA SER A 2 -12.56 -13.09 -8.22
C SER A 2 -12.99 -11.96 -9.16
N ASP A 3 -13.51 -10.84 -8.62
CA ASP A 3 -13.84 -9.66 -9.41
C ASP A 3 -12.59 -9.07 -10.10
N LEU A 4 -11.41 -9.31 -9.56
CA LEU A 4 -10.14 -8.93 -10.20
C LEU A 4 -9.93 -9.62 -11.55
N ALA A 5 -10.44 -10.85 -11.74
CA ALA A 5 -10.38 -11.51 -13.04
C ALA A 5 -11.23 -10.76 -14.07
N ILE A 6 -12.36 -10.19 -13.66
CA ILE A 6 -13.23 -9.37 -14.52
C ILE A 6 -12.56 -8.04 -14.85
N LEU A 7 -11.85 -7.44 -13.89
CA LEU A 7 -11.12 -6.19 -14.07
C LEU A 7 -9.77 -6.36 -14.80
N GLY A 8 -9.48 -7.56 -15.34
CA GLY A 8 -8.20 -7.83 -16.01
C GLY A 8 -7.02 -7.92 -15.07
N ARG A 9 -7.26 -8.16 -13.79
CA ARG A 9 -6.23 -8.25 -12.74
C ARG A 9 -5.39 -6.99 -12.56
N ILE A 10 -5.94 -5.83 -12.89
CA ILE A 10 -5.30 -4.56 -12.62
C ILE A 10 -6.03 -3.84 -11.49
N LEU A 11 -5.28 -3.26 -10.56
CA LEU A 11 -5.86 -2.37 -9.56
C LEU A 11 -6.02 -0.99 -10.21
N PRO A 12 -7.26 -0.50 -10.41
CA PRO A 12 -7.48 0.75 -11.12
C PRO A 12 -7.17 1.97 -10.24
N ALA A 13 -7.04 3.13 -10.88
CA ALA A 13 -7.05 4.40 -10.18
C ALA A 13 -8.35 4.52 -9.37
N THR A 14 -8.27 5.23 -8.25
CA THR A 14 -9.43 5.46 -7.38
C THR A 14 -10.24 6.63 -7.91
N PRO A 15 -11.54 6.44 -8.27
CA PRO A 15 -12.38 7.55 -8.71
C PRO A 15 -12.52 8.63 -7.63
N PRO A 16 -12.80 9.90 -8.02
CA PRO A 16 -12.85 11.01 -7.06
C PRO A 16 -13.79 10.79 -5.88
N ALA A 17 -14.99 10.27 -6.10
CA ALA A 17 -15.94 10.01 -5.01
C ALA A 17 -15.45 8.90 -4.07
N ALA A 18 -14.81 7.85 -4.61
CA ALA A 18 -14.21 6.79 -3.81
C ALA A 18 -13.00 7.31 -3.04
N MET A 19 -12.20 8.19 -3.64
CA MET A 19 -11.08 8.85 -2.97
C MET A 19 -11.54 9.61 -1.73
N GLU A 20 -12.64 10.37 -1.84
CA GLU A 20 -13.22 11.10 -0.71
C GLU A 20 -13.68 10.15 0.40
N ARG A 21 -14.28 9.01 0.04
CA ARG A 21 -14.70 8.00 1.04
C ARG A 21 -13.50 7.40 1.78
N VAL A 22 -12.42 7.10 1.09
CA VAL A 22 -11.21 6.58 1.72
C VAL A 22 -10.59 7.64 2.65
N ARG A 23 -10.54 8.90 2.22
CA ARG A 23 -10.05 10.00 3.04
C ARG A 23 -10.92 10.23 4.28
N ALA A 24 -12.24 10.11 4.16
CA ALA A 24 -13.15 10.19 5.30
C ALA A 24 -12.93 9.04 6.29
N LEU A 25 -12.74 7.82 5.79
CA LEU A 25 -12.38 6.68 6.61
C LEU A 25 -11.03 6.89 7.32
N GLU A 26 -10.05 7.39 6.61
CA GLU A 26 -8.73 7.71 7.17
C GLU A 26 -8.83 8.69 8.34
N ALA A 27 -9.66 9.72 8.22
CA ALA A 27 -9.90 10.68 9.29
C ALA A 27 -10.51 10.01 10.54
N GLN A 28 -11.43 9.06 10.35
CA GLN A 28 -12.01 8.29 11.45
C GLN A 28 -10.99 7.34 12.09
N VAL A 29 -10.19 6.66 11.27
CA VAL A 29 -9.17 5.72 11.75
C VAL A 29 -8.11 6.42 12.57
N ARG A 30 -7.77 7.67 12.24
CA ARG A 30 -6.81 8.47 13.00
C ARG A 30 -7.24 8.74 14.44
N GLU A 31 -8.54 8.72 14.71
CA GLU A 31 -9.09 8.91 16.07
C GLU A 31 -9.03 7.64 16.92
N LEU A 32 -8.72 6.50 16.31
CA LEU A 32 -8.59 5.22 17.01
C LEU A 32 -7.16 4.99 17.51
N PRO A 33 -6.97 4.11 18.52
CA PRO A 33 -5.62 3.72 18.89
C PRO A 33 -4.84 3.20 17.70
N GLN A 34 -3.63 3.71 17.50
CA GLN A 34 -2.81 3.36 16.35
C GLN A 34 -2.03 2.08 16.61
N VAL A 35 -2.03 1.18 15.62
CA VAL A 35 -1.23 -0.04 15.64
C VAL A 35 0.07 0.25 14.91
N GLN A 36 1.21 -0.05 15.54
CA GLN A 36 2.50 0.12 14.90
C GLN A 36 2.72 -1.01 13.88
N ILE A 37 2.99 -0.63 12.64
CA ILE A 37 3.25 -1.56 11.55
C ILE A 37 4.68 -1.30 11.05
N PRO A 38 5.62 -2.25 11.30
CA PRO A 38 6.97 -2.12 10.76
C PRO A 38 6.97 -2.11 9.24
N THR A 39 7.88 -1.35 8.66
CA THR A 39 8.07 -1.27 7.22
C THR A 39 9.43 -1.81 6.84
N ASP A 40 9.46 -2.72 5.88
CA ASP A 40 10.69 -3.27 5.30
C ASP A 40 10.91 -2.62 3.93
N HIS A 41 12.08 -2.02 3.74
CA HIS A 41 12.47 -1.33 2.52
C HIS A 41 13.66 -2.05 1.89
N VAL A 42 13.57 -2.31 0.60
CA VAL A 42 14.69 -2.85 -0.18
C VAL A 42 14.90 -1.97 -1.41
N ILE A 43 16.12 -1.51 -1.62
CA ILE A 43 16.53 -0.84 -2.85
C ILE A 43 17.67 -1.65 -3.45
N HIS A 44 17.42 -2.24 -4.61
CA HIS A 44 18.36 -3.07 -5.32
C HIS A 44 17.91 -3.29 -6.77
N ALA A 45 18.85 -3.50 -7.65
CA ALA A 45 18.58 -3.85 -9.05
C ALA A 45 17.64 -2.85 -9.77
N GLY A 46 17.75 -1.57 -9.43
CA GLY A 46 16.88 -0.53 -10.01
C GLY A 46 15.44 -0.58 -9.53
N LEU A 47 15.17 -1.24 -8.40
CA LEU A 47 13.84 -1.42 -7.83
C LEU A 47 13.80 -0.93 -6.38
N TYR A 48 12.64 -0.39 -6.00
CA TYR A 48 12.28 -0.20 -4.60
C TYR A 48 11.14 -1.15 -4.25
N ALA A 49 11.32 -1.92 -3.20
CA ALA A 49 10.28 -2.79 -2.65
C ALA A 49 9.97 -2.36 -1.22
N ARG A 50 8.69 -2.13 -0.94
CA ARG A 50 8.17 -1.71 0.36
C ARG A 50 7.19 -2.74 0.85
N THR A 51 7.50 -3.39 1.97
CA THR A 51 6.68 -4.46 2.54
C THR A 51 6.18 -4.11 3.92
N ILE A 52 4.89 -4.34 4.15
CA ILE A 52 4.25 -4.27 5.47
C ILE A 52 3.45 -5.54 5.71
N CYS A 53 3.18 -5.85 6.99
CA CYS A 53 2.20 -6.85 7.38
C CYS A 53 1.10 -6.16 8.18
N ILE A 54 -0.14 -6.25 7.71
CA ILE A 54 -1.31 -5.72 8.42
C ILE A 54 -1.82 -6.85 9.30
N PRO A 55 -1.78 -6.70 10.64
CA PRO A 55 -2.29 -7.74 11.53
C PRO A 55 -3.80 -7.96 11.35
N ALA A 56 -4.25 -9.19 11.59
CA ALA A 56 -5.69 -9.52 11.56
C ALA A 56 -6.50 -8.54 12.42
N GLY A 57 -7.62 -8.06 11.90
CA GLY A 57 -8.51 -7.14 12.58
C GLY A 57 -8.13 -5.66 12.45
N VAL A 58 -7.00 -5.33 11.82
CA VAL A 58 -6.54 -3.95 11.69
C VAL A 58 -7.04 -3.35 10.37
N ILE A 59 -7.48 -2.10 10.46
CA ILE A 59 -7.83 -1.28 9.29
C ILE A 59 -6.63 -0.40 8.96
N LEU A 60 -6.18 -0.46 7.71
CA LEU A 60 -5.13 0.39 7.18
C LEU A 60 -5.69 1.24 6.05
N THR A 61 -5.45 2.56 6.11
CA THR A 61 -5.65 3.44 4.97
C THR A 61 -4.28 3.81 4.40
N GLY A 62 -4.06 3.48 3.13
CA GLY A 62 -2.79 3.74 2.47
C GLY A 62 -2.65 5.18 1.99
N ALA A 63 -1.44 5.57 1.66
CA ALA A 63 -1.18 6.84 0.98
C ALA A 63 -1.77 6.83 -0.43
N GLU A 64 -1.97 8.02 -0.99
CA GLU A 64 -2.26 8.13 -2.42
C GLU A 64 -1.00 7.80 -3.21
N ILE A 65 -1.10 6.77 -4.05
CA ILE A 65 0.03 6.27 -4.83
C ILE A 65 0.01 6.95 -6.20
N ALA A 66 0.98 7.80 -6.44
CA ALA A 66 1.01 8.70 -7.59
C ALA A 66 1.62 8.08 -8.86
N ARG A 67 2.04 6.82 -8.79
CA ARG A 67 2.67 6.16 -9.93
C ARG A 67 2.22 4.71 -10.07
N ALA A 68 2.42 4.14 -11.24
CA ALA A 68 2.15 2.71 -11.48
C ALA A 68 3.15 1.86 -10.71
N THR A 69 2.67 0.76 -10.12
CA THR A 69 3.47 -0.16 -9.33
C THR A 69 3.03 -1.59 -9.58
N LEU A 70 3.82 -2.56 -9.11
CA LEU A 70 3.33 -3.90 -8.82
C LEU A 70 2.96 -3.97 -7.34
N LEU A 71 1.84 -4.62 -7.04
CA LEU A 71 1.45 -4.94 -5.68
C LEU A 71 1.40 -6.45 -5.50
N VAL A 72 2.18 -6.97 -4.55
CA VAL A 72 2.12 -8.36 -4.12
C VAL A 72 1.26 -8.41 -2.86
N PHE A 73 0.13 -9.09 -2.96
CA PHE A 73 -0.80 -9.30 -1.85
C PHE A 73 -0.70 -10.74 -1.40
N ASP A 74 -0.58 -10.98 -0.11
CA ASP A 74 -0.55 -12.33 0.46
C ASP A 74 -1.27 -12.33 1.80
N GLY A 75 -2.49 -12.86 1.83
CA GLY A 75 -3.30 -12.87 3.03
C GLY A 75 -4.79 -12.98 2.76
N HIS A 76 -5.58 -12.28 3.56
CA HIS A 76 -7.03 -12.24 3.45
C HIS A 76 -7.52 -10.88 3.98
N ALA A 77 -8.11 -10.08 3.13
CA ALA A 77 -8.55 -8.73 3.49
C ALA A 77 -9.74 -8.28 2.64
N ALA A 78 -10.54 -7.38 3.23
CA ALA A 78 -11.46 -6.56 2.47
C ALA A 78 -10.69 -5.32 1.98
N VAL A 79 -10.75 -5.04 0.69
CA VAL A 79 -9.94 -4.02 0.02
C VAL A 79 -10.82 -3.12 -0.81
N THR A 80 -10.62 -1.80 -0.71
CA THR A 80 -11.28 -0.87 -1.63
C THR A 80 -10.55 -0.92 -2.97
N ILE A 81 -11.29 -1.23 -4.03
CA ILE A 81 -10.75 -1.33 -5.40
C ILE A 81 -11.70 -0.55 -6.32
N GLY A 82 -11.18 0.50 -6.96
CA GLY A 82 -12.04 1.40 -7.73
C GLY A 82 -13.07 2.05 -6.80
N ASP A 83 -14.35 1.91 -7.12
CA ASP A 83 -15.47 2.44 -6.34
C ASP A 83 -16.16 1.39 -5.45
N ALA A 84 -15.61 0.19 -5.37
CA ALA A 84 -16.19 -0.94 -4.63
C ALA A 84 -15.24 -1.45 -3.56
N THR A 85 -15.78 -2.24 -2.63
CA THR A 85 -14.99 -3.03 -1.68
C THR A 85 -15.07 -4.49 -2.09
N GLN A 86 -13.91 -5.13 -2.17
CA GLN A 86 -13.79 -6.53 -2.57
C GLN A 86 -13.00 -7.31 -1.55
N GLU A 87 -13.32 -8.58 -1.39
CA GLU A 87 -12.56 -9.49 -0.53
C GLU A 87 -11.53 -10.23 -1.37
N LEU A 88 -10.26 -10.13 -0.96
CA LEU A 88 -9.15 -10.84 -1.56
C LEU A 88 -8.62 -11.87 -0.58
N ALA A 89 -8.38 -13.08 -1.06
CA ALA A 89 -7.77 -14.15 -0.27
C ALA A 89 -6.69 -14.86 -1.10
N GLY A 90 -5.64 -15.30 -0.42
CA GLY A 90 -4.51 -15.98 -1.05
C GLY A 90 -3.44 -15.03 -1.54
N ARG A 91 -2.66 -15.46 -2.51
CA ARG A 91 -1.54 -14.71 -3.05
C ARG A 91 -1.86 -14.16 -4.44
N HIS A 92 -1.64 -12.87 -4.60
CA HIS A 92 -1.89 -12.17 -5.86
C HIS A 92 -0.70 -11.27 -6.20
N VAL A 93 -0.31 -11.25 -7.46
CA VAL A 93 0.64 -10.27 -8.00
C VAL A 93 -0.13 -9.40 -8.98
N LEU A 94 -0.30 -8.13 -8.65
CA LEU A 94 -1.24 -7.25 -9.31
C LEU A 94 -0.55 -6.03 -9.91
N PRO A 95 -0.70 -5.78 -11.22
CA PRO A 95 -0.39 -4.46 -11.76
C PRO A 95 -1.33 -3.44 -11.11
N ALA A 96 -0.80 -2.31 -10.72
CA ALA A 96 -1.58 -1.29 -10.03
C ALA A 96 -1.35 0.08 -10.66
N SER A 97 -2.45 0.77 -10.97
CA SER A 97 -2.42 2.06 -11.65
C SER A 97 -2.01 3.19 -10.73
N ALA A 98 -1.42 4.24 -11.31
CA ALA A 98 -1.22 5.50 -10.61
C ALA A 98 -2.56 6.12 -10.19
N GLY A 99 -2.52 6.95 -9.15
CA GLY A 99 -3.71 7.68 -8.70
C GLY A 99 -4.68 6.85 -7.87
N ARG A 100 -4.16 5.89 -7.11
CA ARG A 100 -5.00 5.08 -6.22
C ARG A 100 -4.74 5.38 -4.76
N LYS A 101 -5.80 5.31 -3.96
CA LYS A 101 -5.75 5.34 -2.51
C LYS A 101 -6.71 4.27 -2.01
N GLN A 102 -6.19 3.33 -1.23
CA GLN A 102 -6.93 2.14 -0.84
C GLN A 102 -7.02 2.01 0.67
N ALA A 103 -8.11 1.40 1.14
CA ALA A 103 -8.27 0.95 2.51
C ALA A 103 -8.29 -0.57 2.53
N PHE A 104 -7.73 -1.13 3.60
CA PHE A 104 -7.63 -2.57 3.82
C PHE A 104 -8.17 -2.89 5.22
N LEU A 105 -9.07 -3.86 5.32
CA LEU A 105 -9.42 -4.49 6.60
C LEU A 105 -8.88 -5.90 6.56
N ALA A 106 -7.83 -6.16 7.32
CA ALA A 106 -7.23 -7.49 7.38
C ALA A 106 -8.14 -8.46 8.13
N LEU A 107 -8.54 -9.55 7.47
CA LEU A 107 -9.30 -10.64 8.07
C LEU A 107 -8.37 -11.74 8.59
N ALA A 108 -7.15 -11.76 8.10
CA ALA A 108 -6.01 -12.52 8.58
C ALA A 108 -4.77 -11.63 8.43
N ASP A 109 -3.65 -12.02 9.01
CA ASP A 109 -2.40 -11.29 8.77
C ASP A 109 -2.14 -11.21 7.28
N THR A 110 -2.00 -9.99 6.75
CA THR A 110 -1.92 -9.74 5.33
C THR A 110 -0.65 -8.97 4.98
N HIS A 111 0.18 -9.57 4.14
CA HIS A 111 1.42 -8.97 3.67
C HIS A 111 1.17 -8.22 2.37
N LEU A 112 1.66 -7.00 2.30
CA LEU A 112 1.64 -6.18 1.09
C LEU A 112 3.07 -5.78 0.74
N THR A 113 3.45 -6.02 -0.51
CA THR A 113 4.71 -5.52 -1.05
C THR A 113 4.42 -4.69 -2.28
N MET A 114 4.82 -3.44 -2.26
CA MET A 114 4.72 -2.53 -3.40
C MET A 114 6.11 -2.38 -4.02
N LEU A 115 6.19 -2.58 -5.34
CA LEU A 115 7.45 -2.47 -6.08
C LEU A 115 7.32 -1.52 -7.25
N PHE A 116 8.35 -0.74 -7.49
CA PHE A 116 8.46 0.04 -8.72
C PHE A 116 9.92 0.28 -9.09
N ALA A 117 10.16 0.53 -10.38
CA ALA A 117 11.48 0.89 -10.87
C ALA A 117 11.86 2.28 -10.38
N THR A 118 13.09 2.42 -9.90
CA THR A 118 13.58 3.68 -9.36
C THR A 118 15.09 3.83 -9.58
N ASP A 119 15.52 5.08 -9.70
CA ASP A 119 16.93 5.46 -9.63
C ASP A 119 17.33 5.97 -8.24
N ALA A 120 16.40 5.95 -7.28
CA ALA A 120 16.65 6.40 -5.92
C ALA A 120 17.72 5.52 -5.25
N THR A 121 18.57 6.15 -4.46
CA THR A 121 19.62 5.49 -3.69
C THR A 121 19.36 5.52 -2.17
N ASP A 122 18.24 6.12 -1.77
CA ASP A 122 17.79 6.16 -0.38
C ASP A 122 16.27 6.08 -0.30
N VAL A 123 15.78 5.68 0.88
CA VAL A 123 14.36 5.47 1.11
C VAL A 123 13.55 6.76 1.01
N ALA A 124 14.06 7.86 1.54
CA ALA A 124 13.33 9.12 1.52
C ALA A 124 13.03 9.59 0.09
N THR A 125 14.01 9.45 -0.82
CA THR A 125 13.83 9.78 -2.24
C THR A 125 12.81 8.84 -2.89
N ALA A 126 12.90 7.53 -2.63
CA ALA A 126 11.93 6.57 -3.17
C ALA A 126 10.52 6.86 -2.67
N GLU A 127 10.34 7.20 -1.40
CA GLU A 127 9.03 7.56 -0.84
C GLU A 127 8.46 8.81 -1.50
N ALA A 128 9.27 9.82 -1.76
CA ALA A 128 8.84 11.03 -2.45
C ALA A 128 8.44 10.78 -3.90
N GLN A 129 8.90 9.69 -4.51
CA GLN A 129 8.54 9.32 -5.88
C GLN A 129 7.16 8.70 -5.99
N PHE A 130 6.65 8.04 -4.93
CA PHE A 130 5.35 7.36 -5.04
C PHE A 130 4.20 8.12 -4.41
N THR A 131 4.45 9.12 -3.59
CA THR A 131 3.37 9.92 -2.97
C THR A 131 3.75 11.39 -2.89
N SER A 132 2.77 12.27 -3.03
CA SER A 132 2.96 13.72 -2.83
C SER A 132 3.02 14.12 -1.36
N GLU A 133 2.67 13.21 -0.45
CA GLU A 133 2.63 13.47 1.00
C GLU A 133 3.52 12.48 1.77
N PRO A 134 4.85 12.43 1.47
CA PRO A 134 5.72 11.43 2.07
C PRO A 134 5.84 11.56 3.59
N ASP A 135 5.70 12.78 4.13
CA ASP A 135 5.79 13.00 5.57
C ASP A 135 4.60 12.42 6.34
N ALA A 136 3.49 12.12 5.66
CA ALA A 136 2.33 11.48 6.26
C ALA A 136 2.44 9.94 6.31
N LEU A 137 3.49 9.36 5.72
CA LEU A 137 3.68 7.91 5.74
C LEU A 137 3.97 7.40 7.15
N MET A 138 3.41 6.22 7.48
CA MET A 138 3.68 5.57 8.77
C MET A 138 5.17 5.33 9.00
N SER A 139 5.93 5.06 7.94
CA SER A 139 7.37 4.85 8.01
C SER A 139 8.15 6.08 8.45
N ARG A 140 7.54 7.26 8.42
CA ARG A 140 8.12 8.53 8.89
C ARG A 140 7.52 9.03 10.19
N ALA A 141 6.57 8.28 10.78
CA ALA A 141 6.01 8.64 12.07
C ALA A 141 7.07 8.50 13.17
N GLU A 142 6.90 9.27 14.25
CA GLU A 142 7.76 9.14 15.42
C GLU A 142 7.65 7.71 15.98
N GLY A 143 8.79 7.09 16.24
CA GLY A 143 8.85 5.71 16.74
C GLY A 143 8.63 4.64 15.69
N ALA A 144 8.54 5.00 14.41
CA ALA A 144 8.38 4.02 13.33
C ALA A 144 9.54 3.03 13.29
N ILE A 145 9.22 1.76 13.00
CA ILE A 145 10.22 0.71 12.85
C ILE A 145 10.43 0.48 11.35
N ASN A 146 11.64 0.75 10.90
CA ASN A 146 12.04 0.54 9.53
C ASN A 146 13.24 -0.41 9.46
N THR A 147 13.14 -1.42 8.61
CA THR A 147 14.28 -2.24 8.20
C THR A 147 14.65 -1.80 6.79
N ILE A 148 15.91 -1.43 6.58
CA ILE A 148 16.37 -0.88 5.31
C ILE A 148 17.53 -1.72 4.78
N THR A 149 17.37 -2.22 3.57
CA THR A 149 18.41 -2.96 2.85
C THR A 149 18.66 -2.26 1.52
N ILE A 150 19.86 -1.73 1.35
CA ILE A 150 20.27 -1.08 0.11
C ILE A 150 21.53 -1.79 -0.38
N ILE A 151 21.42 -2.40 -1.56
CA ILE A 151 22.52 -3.13 -2.17
C ILE A 151 22.85 -2.47 -3.50
N GLY A 152 24.06 -1.98 -3.63
CA GLY A 152 24.57 -1.44 -4.88
C GLY A 152 24.82 -2.55 -5.91
N ASP A 153 24.83 -2.18 -7.16
CA ASP A 153 25.12 -3.09 -8.29
C ASP A 153 26.60 -3.41 -8.41
#